data_81bb6c7b4a840e10642af761ecc31ada
#
_entry.id   81bb6c7b4a840e10642af761ecc31ada
#
_cell.length_a   1.000
_cell.length_b   1.000
_cell.length_c   1.000
_cell.angle_alpha   90.00
_cell.angle_beta   90.00
_cell.angle_gamma   90.00
#
_symmetry.space_group_name_H-M   'P 1'
#
loop_
_entity.id
_entity.type
_entity.pdbx_description
1 polymer ?
#
loop_
_entity_poly.entity_id
_entity_poly.type
_entity_poly.pdbx_seq_one_letter_code
_entity_poly.pdbx_strand_id
1 'polypeptide(L)'
;MTEGSSQDNSQGQVGEYVLDHEIGKGSFALVYRAHHISKPEQLVAVKSVVRQKLSPKLLENLEGEISILKSMRHTNIVDLRDCIYTDEHIHLMMEYCPGGDLSQYIRMHGNVAPWDGDAGANPLAAAQRSKFPHPEYGGLNEQMVRSFLAQLVSAVRFLRSKDIVHRDIKPQNLLLQIPDDECLASGHPPEIPLIKVADFGFAR
;
A
#
# COMPACT_ATOMS: atom_id res chain seq x y z
N MET A 1 11.10 -31.91 33.41
CA MET A 1 11.29 -32.03 31.96
C MET A 1 10.30 -31.07 31.32
N THR A 2 10.75 -29.87 31.00
CA THR A 2 9.93 -28.83 30.40
C THR A 2 10.36 -28.79 28.91
N GLU A 3 9.46 -29.26 28.05
CA GLU A 3 9.64 -29.16 26.61
C GLU A 3 9.46 -27.70 26.22
N GLY A 4 10.56 -27.08 25.85
CA GLY A 4 10.57 -25.77 25.20
C GLY A 4 10.03 -25.91 23.78
N SER A 5 8.84 -25.36 23.55
CA SER A 5 8.32 -25.17 22.18
C SER A 5 9.22 -24.19 21.44
N SER A 6 10.09 -24.72 20.59
CA SER A 6 10.81 -23.93 19.58
C SER A 6 9.78 -23.35 18.63
N GLN A 7 9.51 -22.06 18.74
CA GLN A 7 8.85 -21.32 17.65
C GLN A 7 9.77 -21.37 16.45
N ASP A 8 9.36 -22.13 15.44
CA ASP A 8 10.00 -22.22 14.14
C ASP A 8 9.81 -20.85 13.43
N ASN A 9 10.80 -19.99 13.61
CA ASN A 9 10.88 -18.66 13.04
C ASN A 9 11.50 -18.76 11.64
N SER A 10 10.93 -19.60 10.77
CA SER A 10 11.27 -19.62 9.34
C SER A 10 10.66 -18.38 8.68
N GLN A 11 11.28 -17.23 8.86
CA GLN A 11 10.96 -16.05 8.06
C GLN A 11 11.22 -16.40 6.60
N GLY A 12 10.15 -16.43 5.78
CA GLY A 12 10.27 -16.71 4.36
C GLY A 12 11.12 -15.62 3.68
N GLN A 13 12.04 -16.03 2.80
CA GLN A 13 12.85 -15.11 2.02
C GLN A 13 12.47 -15.21 0.54
N VAL A 14 12.41 -14.06 -0.14
CA VAL A 14 12.15 -13.96 -1.58
C VAL A 14 13.19 -13.01 -2.20
N GLY A 15 14.17 -13.57 -2.90
CA GLY A 15 15.30 -12.79 -3.41
C GLY A 15 16.05 -12.09 -2.27
N GLU A 16 16.17 -10.77 -2.36
CA GLU A 16 16.82 -9.93 -1.35
C GLU A 16 15.86 -9.40 -0.27
N TYR A 17 14.64 -9.97 -0.16
CA TYR A 17 13.61 -9.53 0.78
C TYR A 17 13.27 -10.61 1.80
N VAL A 18 13.18 -10.22 3.07
CA VAL A 18 12.71 -11.06 4.18
C VAL A 18 11.26 -10.72 4.44
N LEU A 19 10.39 -11.74 4.41
CA LEU A 19 8.96 -11.58 4.72
C LEU A 19 8.77 -11.51 6.22
N ASP A 20 8.18 -10.42 6.71
CA ASP A 20 7.95 -10.21 8.16
C ASP A 20 6.65 -10.91 8.61
N HIS A 21 5.51 -10.42 8.15
CA HIS A 21 4.19 -10.96 8.47
C HIS A 21 3.16 -10.65 7.36
N GLU A 22 2.07 -11.40 7.35
CA GLU A 22 0.96 -11.19 6.43
C GLU A 22 0.20 -9.89 6.79
N ILE A 23 -0.03 -9.05 5.78
CA ILE A 23 -0.80 -7.80 5.89
C ILE A 23 -2.06 -7.78 5.03
N GLY A 24 -2.24 -8.78 4.18
CA GLY A 24 -3.42 -8.88 3.32
C GLY A 24 -3.56 -10.24 2.66
N LYS A 25 -4.82 -10.61 2.36
CA LYS A 25 -5.15 -11.88 1.72
C LYS A 25 -6.16 -11.67 0.61
N GLY A 26 -5.81 -12.10 -0.60
CA GLY A 26 -6.68 -12.17 -1.75
C GLY A 26 -7.04 -13.62 -2.13
N SER A 27 -7.86 -13.78 -3.16
CA SER A 27 -8.30 -15.11 -3.62
C SER A 27 -7.15 -16.00 -4.11
N PHE A 28 -6.13 -15.41 -4.70
CA PHE A 28 -4.99 -16.12 -5.32
C PHE A 28 -3.65 -15.60 -4.83
N ALA A 29 -3.64 -14.65 -3.89
CA ALA A 29 -2.44 -13.97 -3.42
C ALA A 29 -2.46 -13.74 -1.92
N LEU A 30 -1.28 -13.75 -1.31
CA LEU A 30 -1.02 -13.23 0.03
C LEU A 30 -0.15 -11.99 -0.10
N VAL A 31 -0.38 -11.02 0.77
CA VAL A 31 0.45 -9.81 0.83
C VAL A 31 1.16 -9.78 2.16
N TYR A 32 2.47 -9.65 2.11
CA TYR A 32 3.35 -9.58 3.27
C TYR A 32 3.97 -8.21 3.39
N ARG A 33 4.12 -7.72 4.61
CA ARG A 33 5.16 -6.73 4.88
C ARG A 33 6.50 -7.43 4.80
N ALA A 34 7.50 -6.76 4.24
CA ALA A 34 8.85 -7.28 4.12
C ALA A 34 9.86 -6.13 4.18
N HIS A 35 11.12 -6.47 4.39
CA HIS A 35 12.24 -5.53 4.34
C HIS A 35 13.37 -6.06 3.46
N HIS A 36 14.17 -5.16 2.93
CA HIS A 36 15.35 -5.53 2.14
C HIS A 36 16.49 -5.97 3.06
N ILE A 37 17.17 -7.08 2.77
CA ILE A 37 18.24 -7.66 3.61
C ILE A 37 19.33 -6.65 3.92
N SER A 38 19.82 -5.92 2.90
CA SER A 38 20.89 -4.95 3.05
C SER A 38 20.44 -3.58 3.57
N LYS A 39 19.13 -3.33 3.63
CA LYS A 39 18.51 -2.06 4.03
C LYS A 39 17.24 -2.32 4.81
N PRO A 40 17.32 -2.75 6.07
CA PRO A 40 16.13 -3.15 6.85
C PRO A 40 15.10 -2.02 7.05
N GLU A 41 15.54 -0.75 6.93
CA GLU A 41 14.67 0.42 6.95
C GLU A 41 13.81 0.56 5.67
N GLN A 42 14.20 -0.09 4.57
CA GLN A 42 13.44 -0.12 3.33
C GLN A 42 12.32 -1.17 3.39
N LEU A 43 11.15 -0.74 3.85
CA LEU A 43 9.96 -1.57 3.87
C LEU A 43 9.34 -1.70 2.49
N VAL A 44 8.81 -2.88 2.19
CA VAL A 44 8.07 -3.20 0.98
C VAL A 44 6.83 -4.03 1.30
N ALA A 45 5.83 -3.98 0.44
CA ALA A 45 4.72 -4.91 0.43
C ALA A 45 4.97 -5.96 -0.67
N VAL A 46 5.06 -7.23 -0.28
CA VAL A 46 5.26 -8.34 -1.21
C VAL A 46 3.94 -9.05 -1.47
N LYS A 47 3.37 -8.84 -2.67
CA LYS A 47 2.17 -9.58 -3.14
C LYS A 47 2.64 -10.88 -3.79
N SER A 48 2.45 -12.00 -3.10
CA SER A 48 2.84 -13.35 -3.55
C SER A 48 1.65 -14.05 -4.18
N VAL A 49 1.65 -14.21 -5.48
CA VAL A 49 0.57 -14.83 -6.26
C VAL A 49 0.91 -16.26 -6.60
N VAL A 50 0.05 -17.23 -6.24
CA VAL A 50 0.25 -18.66 -6.50
C VAL A 50 -0.01 -18.97 -7.98
N ARG A 51 1.01 -19.35 -8.75
CA ARG A 51 0.92 -19.58 -10.19
C ARG A 51 -0.07 -20.69 -10.58
N GLN A 52 -0.08 -21.79 -9.83
CA GLN A 52 -0.96 -22.93 -10.10
C GLN A 52 -2.45 -22.61 -9.96
N LYS A 53 -2.79 -21.54 -9.25
CA LYS A 53 -4.19 -21.07 -9.10
C LYS A 53 -4.63 -20.11 -10.21
N LEU A 54 -3.72 -19.72 -11.10
CA LEU A 54 -4.01 -18.80 -12.19
C LEU A 54 -4.44 -19.56 -13.44
N SER A 55 -5.64 -19.26 -13.94
CA SER A 55 -5.99 -19.61 -15.32
C SER A 55 -5.13 -18.81 -16.31
N PRO A 56 -4.99 -19.26 -17.58
CA PRO A 56 -4.25 -18.50 -18.60
C PRO A 56 -4.70 -17.03 -18.69
N LYS A 57 -6.00 -16.77 -18.55
CA LYS A 57 -6.56 -15.41 -18.59
C LYS A 57 -6.18 -14.58 -17.38
N LEU A 58 -6.12 -15.19 -16.18
CA LEU A 58 -5.69 -14.50 -14.96
C LEU A 58 -4.19 -14.18 -15.00
N LEU A 59 -3.39 -15.08 -15.57
CA LEU A 59 -1.96 -14.84 -15.77
C LEU A 59 -1.74 -13.68 -16.75
N GLU A 60 -2.42 -13.66 -17.89
CA GLU A 60 -2.37 -12.55 -18.84
C GLU A 60 -2.76 -11.21 -18.20
N ASN A 61 -3.79 -11.20 -17.36
CA ASN A 61 -4.20 -9.99 -16.63
C ASN A 61 -3.12 -9.54 -15.64
N LEU A 62 -2.49 -10.47 -14.90
CA LEU A 62 -1.40 -10.16 -13.97
C LEU A 62 -0.17 -9.61 -14.69
N GLU A 63 0.22 -10.20 -15.83
CA GLU A 63 1.32 -9.67 -16.66
C GLU A 63 1.01 -8.26 -17.19
N GLY A 64 -0.24 -8.02 -17.57
CA GLY A 64 -0.71 -6.69 -17.92
C GLY A 64 -0.61 -5.70 -16.76
N GLU A 65 -1.03 -6.08 -15.53
CA GLU A 65 -0.88 -5.28 -14.31
C GLU A 65 0.60 -4.93 -14.06
N ILE A 66 1.48 -5.93 -14.13
CA ILE A 66 2.92 -5.75 -13.95
C ILE A 66 3.50 -4.78 -14.99
N SER A 67 3.13 -4.95 -16.26
CA SER A 67 3.60 -4.08 -17.34
C SER A 67 3.16 -2.63 -17.14
N ILE A 68 1.91 -2.42 -16.77
CA ILE A 68 1.36 -1.10 -16.46
C ILE A 68 2.14 -0.48 -15.30
N LEU A 69 2.27 -1.18 -14.17
CA LEU A 69 2.97 -0.67 -12.98
C LEU A 69 4.44 -0.34 -13.26
N LYS A 70 5.15 -1.18 -14.03
CA LYS A 70 6.55 -0.92 -14.43
C LYS A 70 6.73 0.34 -15.27
N SER A 71 5.70 0.73 -16.02
CA SER A 71 5.73 1.91 -16.89
C SER A 71 5.41 3.23 -16.19
N MET A 72 5.00 3.18 -14.91
CA MET A 72 4.48 4.35 -14.19
C MET A 72 5.37 4.76 -13.03
N ARG A 73 5.51 6.08 -12.86
CA ARG A 73 6.10 6.72 -11.68
C ARG A 73 5.27 7.96 -11.36
N HIS A 74 4.58 7.97 -10.23
CA HIS A 74 3.76 9.11 -9.82
C HIS A 74 3.55 9.08 -8.30
N THR A 75 3.63 10.23 -7.64
CA THR A 75 3.51 10.38 -6.18
C THR A 75 2.25 9.72 -5.60
N ASN A 76 1.13 9.77 -6.34
CA ASN A 76 -0.14 9.23 -5.88
C ASN A 76 -0.50 7.86 -6.51
N ILE A 77 0.47 7.10 -6.98
CA ILE A 77 0.31 5.73 -7.47
C ILE A 77 1.33 4.85 -6.76
N VAL A 78 0.91 3.65 -6.34
CA VAL A 78 1.81 2.67 -5.71
C VAL A 78 2.92 2.28 -6.67
N ASP A 79 4.17 2.40 -6.23
CA ASP A 79 5.35 2.04 -7.01
C ASP A 79 5.59 0.53 -7.01
N LEU A 80 5.83 -0.08 -8.16
CA LEU A 80 6.35 -1.43 -8.29
C LEU A 80 7.89 -1.36 -8.33
N ARG A 81 8.53 -1.80 -7.26
CA ARG A 81 10.00 -1.76 -7.12
C ARG A 81 10.69 -2.89 -7.85
N ASP A 82 10.11 -4.11 -7.74
CA ASP A 82 10.67 -5.31 -8.34
C ASP A 82 9.60 -6.37 -8.60
N CYS A 83 9.93 -7.40 -9.39
CA CYS A 83 9.06 -8.54 -9.65
C CYS A 83 9.92 -9.80 -9.80
N ILE A 84 9.73 -10.77 -8.90
CA ILE A 84 10.48 -12.02 -8.87
C ILE A 84 9.58 -13.18 -9.24
N TYR A 85 10.02 -13.96 -10.23
CA TYR A 85 9.33 -15.16 -10.71
C TYR A 85 10.00 -16.39 -10.13
N THR A 86 9.22 -17.24 -9.46
CA THR A 86 9.63 -18.58 -9.04
C THR A 86 8.76 -19.63 -9.74
N ASP A 87 9.05 -20.90 -9.54
CA ASP A 87 8.24 -21.99 -10.12
C ASP A 87 6.81 -21.99 -9.57
N GLU A 88 6.64 -21.64 -8.29
CA GLU A 88 5.37 -21.70 -7.58
C GLU A 88 4.64 -20.36 -7.52
N HIS A 89 5.36 -19.23 -7.50
CA HIS A 89 4.80 -17.89 -7.25
C HIS A 89 5.33 -16.83 -8.21
N ILE A 90 4.55 -15.77 -8.35
CA ILE A 90 4.97 -14.47 -8.87
C ILE A 90 4.90 -13.49 -7.71
N HIS A 91 6.04 -12.90 -7.35
CA HIS A 91 6.15 -11.95 -6.24
C HIS A 91 6.32 -10.54 -6.77
N LEU A 92 5.42 -9.64 -6.39
CA LEU A 92 5.48 -8.21 -6.72
C LEU A 92 5.95 -7.47 -5.47
N MET A 93 7.12 -6.83 -5.54
CA MET A 93 7.66 -5.97 -4.51
C MET A 93 7.17 -4.55 -4.75
N MET A 94 6.24 -4.10 -3.93
CA MET A 94 5.57 -2.81 -4.08
C MET A 94 5.96 -1.87 -2.94
N GLU A 95 5.72 -0.59 -3.13
CA GLU A 95 5.78 0.41 -2.07
C GLU A 95 4.88 -0.02 -0.90
N TYR A 96 5.44 0.01 0.33
CA TYR A 96 4.68 -0.27 1.54
C TYR A 96 4.00 1.00 2.04
N CYS A 97 2.68 0.94 2.22
CA CYS A 97 1.85 2.05 2.70
C CYS A 97 1.33 1.75 4.12
N PRO A 98 1.98 2.26 5.16
CA PRO A 98 1.69 1.87 6.55
C PRO A 98 0.36 2.40 7.09
N GLY A 99 -0.23 3.40 6.45
CA GLY A 99 -1.50 4.00 6.90
C GLY A 99 -2.75 3.15 6.61
N GLY A 100 -2.59 1.97 5.99
CA GLY A 100 -3.71 1.14 5.58
C GLY A 100 -4.46 1.71 4.36
N ASP A 101 -5.71 1.34 4.18
CA ASP A 101 -6.56 1.84 3.09
C ASP A 101 -7.51 2.95 3.56
N LEU A 102 -7.99 3.76 2.62
CA LEU A 102 -8.90 4.88 2.90
C LEU A 102 -10.24 4.41 3.50
N SER A 103 -10.69 3.18 3.21
CA SER A 103 -11.92 2.64 3.81
C SER A 103 -11.75 2.40 5.31
N GLN A 104 -10.58 1.88 5.73
CA GLN A 104 -10.24 1.73 7.15
C GLN A 104 -10.11 3.10 7.81
N TYR A 105 -9.41 4.04 7.16
CA TYR A 105 -9.25 5.40 7.65
C TYR A 105 -10.60 6.11 7.89
N ILE A 106 -11.55 5.98 6.96
CA ILE A 106 -12.92 6.51 7.12
C ILE A 106 -13.63 5.84 8.30
N ARG A 107 -13.57 4.51 8.43
CA ARG A 107 -14.18 3.78 9.55
C ARG A 107 -13.58 4.16 10.91
N MET A 108 -12.30 4.46 10.93
CA MET A 108 -11.59 4.93 12.13
C MET A 108 -11.76 6.43 12.37
N HIS A 109 -12.71 7.08 11.70
CA HIS A 109 -12.96 8.52 11.80
C HIS A 109 -11.71 9.37 11.55
N GLY A 110 -10.92 9.00 10.52
CA GLY A 110 -9.70 9.70 10.17
C GLY A 110 -8.50 9.38 11.05
N ASN A 111 -8.57 8.35 11.88
CA ASN A 111 -7.39 7.82 12.55
C ASN A 111 -6.67 6.85 11.60
N VAL A 112 -5.39 7.08 11.34
CA VAL A 112 -4.57 6.08 10.65
C VAL A 112 -4.44 4.83 11.52
N ALA A 113 -4.44 3.67 10.87
CA ALA A 113 -4.21 2.41 11.55
C ALA A 113 -2.93 2.47 12.40
N PRO A 114 -2.89 1.81 13.58
CA PRO A 114 -1.66 1.69 14.34
C PRO A 114 -0.57 1.10 13.43
N TRP A 115 0.64 1.65 13.51
CA TRP A 115 1.80 1.07 12.84
C TRP A 115 2.07 -0.31 13.42
N ASP A 116 2.45 -1.24 12.54
CA ASP A 116 2.94 -2.53 13.00
C ASP A 116 4.16 -2.33 13.92
N GLY A 117 4.00 -2.64 15.20
CA GLY A 117 5.05 -2.59 16.21
C GLY A 117 5.01 -1.45 17.22
N ASP A 118 4.12 -0.47 17.05
CA ASP A 118 3.98 0.61 18.04
C ASP A 118 2.57 0.62 18.65
N ALA A 119 2.44 0.04 19.85
CA ALA A 119 1.21 0.07 20.65
C ALA A 119 0.95 1.46 21.29
N GLY A 120 1.79 2.45 21.00
CA GLY A 120 1.73 3.79 21.57
C GLY A 120 1.62 4.86 20.50
N ALA A 121 0.48 5.53 20.47
CA ALA A 121 0.21 6.82 19.81
C ALA A 121 0.96 7.06 18.49
N ASN A 122 0.34 6.73 17.37
CA ASN A 122 0.78 7.19 16.07
C ASN A 122 0.88 8.73 16.08
N PRO A 123 2.10 9.31 15.98
CA PRO A 123 2.30 10.77 16.08
C PRO A 123 1.50 11.53 15.01
N LEU A 124 1.37 10.94 13.82
CA LEU A 124 0.60 11.50 12.71
C LEU A 124 -0.89 11.58 13.06
N ALA A 125 -1.46 10.54 13.68
CA ALA A 125 -2.86 10.55 14.10
C ALA A 125 -3.15 11.59 15.18
N ALA A 126 -2.22 11.81 16.10
CA ALA A 126 -2.35 12.85 17.12
C ALA A 126 -2.29 14.27 16.52
N ALA A 127 -1.32 14.50 15.62
CA ALA A 127 -1.17 15.76 14.90
C ALA A 127 -2.39 16.06 14.00
N GLN A 128 -2.91 15.06 13.31
CA GLN A 128 -4.11 15.16 12.49
C GLN A 128 -5.33 15.58 13.31
N ARG A 129 -5.59 14.92 14.44
CA ARG A 129 -6.73 15.25 15.31
C ARG A 129 -6.68 16.68 15.84
N SER A 130 -5.48 17.16 16.17
CA SER A 130 -5.29 18.54 16.64
C SER A 130 -5.56 19.57 15.56
N LYS A 131 -5.04 19.34 14.35
CA LYS A 131 -5.09 20.33 13.25
C LYS A 131 -6.35 20.22 12.38
N PHE A 132 -6.88 18.99 12.25
CA PHE A 132 -8.06 18.69 11.44
C PHE A 132 -9.12 17.96 12.27
N PRO A 133 -9.77 18.66 13.23
CA PRO A 133 -10.78 18.03 14.09
C PRO A 133 -11.95 17.50 13.25
N HIS A 134 -12.51 16.39 13.71
CA HIS A 134 -13.69 15.80 13.06
C HIS A 134 -14.92 16.69 13.25
N PRO A 135 -15.81 16.73 12.26
CA PRO A 135 -17.12 17.36 12.41
C PRO A 135 -17.92 16.71 13.56
N GLU A 136 -18.70 17.51 14.29
CA GLU A 136 -19.52 17.06 15.43
C GLU A 136 -20.46 15.89 15.06
N TYR A 137 -20.93 15.84 13.82
CA TYR A 137 -21.87 14.84 13.31
C TYR A 137 -21.15 13.64 12.60
N GLY A 138 -19.83 13.50 12.77
CA GLY A 138 -19.02 12.45 12.15
C GLY A 138 -18.54 12.80 10.75
N GLY A 139 -17.79 11.87 10.16
CA GLY A 139 -17.13 12.06 8.85
C GLY A 139 -15.72 12.59 8.97
N LEU A 140 -15.09 12.87 7.83
CA LEU A 140 -13.75 13.43 7.76
C LEU A 140 -13.79 14.96 7.69
N ASN A 141 -12.73 15.59 8.18
CA ASN A 141 -12.55 17.03 8.03
C ASN A 141 -12.54 17.43 6.54
N GLU A 142 -13.20 18.51 6.20
CA GLU A 142 -13.34 18.98 4.80
C GLU A 142 -11.98 19.24 4.13
N GLN A 143 -11.01 19.78 4.84
CA GLN A 143 -9.68 20.04 4.28
C GLN A 143 -8.95 18.74 3.94
N MET A 144 -9.11 17.70 4.76
CA MET A 144 -8.61 16.36 4.47
C MET A 144 -9.25 15.78 3.20
N VAL A 145 -10.58 15.88 3.09
CA VAL A 145 -11.33 15.41 1.92
C VAL A 145 -10.88 16.16 0.66
N ARG A 146 -10.74 17.47 0.73
CA ARG A 146 -10.25 18.30 -0.40
C ARG A 146 -8.85 17.89 -0.84
N SER A 147 -7.94 17.65 0.11
CA SER A 147 -6.58 17.17 -0.19
C SER A 147 -6.61 15.80 -0.84
N PHE A 148 -7.37 14.84 -0.30
CA PHE A 148 -7.50 13.50 -0.87
C PHE A 148 -8.06 13.54 -2.30
N LEU A 149 -9.08 14.36 -2.54
CA LEU A 149 -9.63 14.52 -3.88
C LEU A 149 -8.63 15.13 -4.86
N ALA A 150 -7.87 16.15 -4.44
CA ALA A 150 -6.83 16.76 -5.28
C ALA A 150 -5.75 15.75 -5.67
N GLN A 151 -5.30 14.93 -4.72
CA GLN A 151 -4.33 13.87 -4.94
C GLN A 151 -4.87 12.79 -5.89
N LEU A 152 -6.12 12.35 -5.69
CA LEU A 152 -6.77 11.38 -6.57
C LEU A 152 -6.91 11.91 -8.00
N VAL A 153 -7.32 13.18 -8.14
CA VAL A 153 -7.40 13.84 -9.46
C VAL A 153 -6.03 13.88 -10.14
N SER A 154 -4.95 14.14 -9.39
CA SER A 154 -3.58 14.11 -9.90
C SER A 154 -3.23 12.73 -10.47
N ALA A 155 -3.50 11.65 -9.72
CA ALA A 155 -3.28 10.28 -10.17
C ALA A 155 -4.09 9.95 -11.44
N VAL A 156 -5.39 10.27 -11.45
CA VAL A 156 -6.28 9.99 -12.60
C VAL A 156 -5.85 10.76 -13.85
N ARG A 157 -5.44 12.03 -13.69
CA ARG A 157 -4.88 12.83 -14.82
C ARG A 157 -3.62 12.19 -15.39
N PHE A 158 -2.72 11.71 -14.52
CA PHE A 158 -1.52 10.99 -14.95
C PHE A 158 -1.88 9.70 -15.70
N LEU A 159 -2.79 8.87 -15.16
CA LEU A 159 -3.25 7.65 -15.84
C LEU A 159 -3.85 7.96 -17.22
N ARG A 160 -4.70 8.99 -17.31
CA ARG A 160 -5.26 9.44 -18.58
C ARG A 160 -4.19 9.87 -19.58
N SER A 161 -3.11 10.54 -19.13
CA SER A 161 -2.00 10.93 -20.01
C SER A 161 -1.21 9.75 -20.60
N LYS A 162 -1.41 8.55 -20.03
CA LYS A 162 -0.84 7.27 -20.46
C LYS A 162 -1.86 6.37 -21.15
N ASP A 163 -3.08 6.89 -21.43
CA ASP A 163 -4.22 6.14 -21.97
C ASP A 163 -4.63 4.93 -21.13
N ILE A 164 -4.39 5.00 -19.79
CA ILE A 164 -4.75 3.95 -18.83
C ILE A 164 -6.03 4.32 -18.10
N VAL A 165 -6.96 3.37 -18.04
CA VAL A 165 -8.19 3.44 -17.25
C VAL A 165 -8.13 2.41 -16.13
N HIS A 166 -8.17 2.82 -14.87
CA HIS A 166 -8.03 1.94 -13.69
C HIS A 166 -9.21 0.98 -13.51
N ARG A 167 -10.45 1.45 -13.68
CA ARG A 167 -11.75 0.74 -13.62
C ARG A 167 -12.18 0.16 -12.26
N ASP A 168 -11.37 0.28 -11.20
CA ASP A 168 -11.72 -0.17 -9.85
C ASP A 168 -11.28 0.83 -8.77
N ILE A 169 -11.53 2.14 -9.00
CA ILE A 169 -11.24 3.15 -7.97
C ILE A 169 -12.30 3.09 -6.89
N LYS A 170 -11.87 2.72 -5.69
CA LYS A 170 -12.68 2.63 -4.47
C LYS A 170 -11.80 2.85 -3.24
N PRO A 171 -12.37 3.20 -2.06
CA PRO A 171 -11.58 3.49 -0.87
C PRO A 171 -10.61 2.37 -0.45
N GLN A 172 -10.95 1.10 -0.71
CA GLN A 172 -10.09 -0.04 -0.42
C GLN A 172 -8.83 -0.09 -1.29
N ASN A 173 -8.85 0.51 -2.47
CA ASN A 173 -7.73 0.58 -3.41
C ASN A 173 -6.98 1.91 -3.35
N LEU A 174 -7.26 2.74 -2.35
CA LEU A 174 -6.56 3.99 -2.05
C LEU A 174 -5.80 3.80 -0.74
N LEU A 175 -4.52 3.51 -0.84
CA LEU A 175 -3.64 3.30 0.31
C LEU A 175 -3.14 4.64 0.84
N LEU A 176 -2.75 4.67 2.12
CA LEU A 176 -2.27 5.86 2.79
C LEU A 176 -0.80 5.73 3.16
N GLN A 177 -0.01 6.67 2.66
CA GLN A 177 1.42 6.77 2.90
C GLN A 177 1.73 8.04 3.70
N ILE A 178 2.83 8.01 4.46
CA ILE A 178 3.36 9.21 5.10
C ILE A 178 4.04 10.06 4.05
N PRO A 179 3.83 11.39 4.08
CA PRO A 179 4.61 12.29 3.24
C PRO A 179 6.11 12.13 3.52
N ASP A 180 6.88 11.94 2.47
CA ASP A 180 8.35 11.97 2.52
C ASP A 180 8.89 13.41 2.46
N ASP A 181 10.20 13.56 2.64
CA ASP A 181 10.85 14.87 2.64
C ASP A 181 10.68 15.64 1.33
N GLU A 182 10.56 14.94 0.20
CA GLU A 182 10.33 15.57 -1.11
C GLU A 182 8.92 16.16 -1.20
N CYS A 183 7.93 15.43 -0.75
CA CYS A 183 6.54 15.91 -0.67
C CYS A 183 6.41 17.08 0.29
N LEU A 184 7.07 17.02 1.45
CA LEU A 184 7.07 18.10 2.43
C LEU A 184 7.75 19.37 1.89
N ALA A 185 8.88 19.21 1.19
CA ALA A 185 9.60 20.30 0.53
C ALA A 185 8.77 20.95 -0.59
N SER A 186 7.88 20.19 -1.24
CA SER A 186 6.93 20.70 -2.24
C SER A 186 5.72 21.44 -1.64
N GLY A 187 5.63 21.52 -0.29
CA GLY A 187 4.57 22.21 0.44
C GLY A 187 3.38 21.33 0.83
N HIS A 188 3.52 20.00 0.73
CA HIS A 188 2.48 19.10 1.24
C HIS A 188 2.41 19.18 2.77
N PRO A 189 1.20 19.31 3.38
CA PRO A 189 1.08 19.35 4.84
C PRO A 189 1.52 18.02 5.48
N PRO A 190 2.39 18.04 6.49
CA PRO A 190 2.92 16.80 7.09
C PRO A 190 1.85 15.95 7.79
N GLU A 191 0.75 16.55 8.20
CA GLU A 191 -0.33 15.86 8.90
C GLU A 191 -1.35 15.21 7.94
N ILE A 192 -1.26 15.49 6.65
CA ILE A 192 -2.18 14.90 5.66
C ILE A 192 -1.48 13.73 4.97
N PRO A 193 -2.03 12.49 5.07
CA PRO A 193 -1.46 11.34 4.35
C PRO A 193 -1.45 11.54 2.84
N LEU A 194 -0.48 10.92 2.18
CA LEU A 194 -0.51 10.77 0.73
C LEU A 194 -1.45 9.63 0.35
N ILE A 195 -2.33 9.87 -0.62
CA ILE A 195 -3.07 8.79 -1.27
C ILE A 195 -2.17 8.12 -2.31
N LYS A 196 -2.19 6.80 -2.32
CA LYS A 196 -1.54 5.93 -3.30
C LYS A 196 -2.60 5.03 -3.96
N VAL A 197 -2.87 5.25 -5.24
CA VAL A 197 -3.77 4.38 -6.01
C VAL A 197 -3.09 3.03 -6.20
N ALA A 198 -3.78 1.95 -5.84
CA ALA A 198 -3.28 0.58 -5.87
C ALA A 198 -4.25 -0.35 -6.60
N ASP A 199 -3.84 -1.60 -6.87
CA ASP A 199 -4.61 -2.66 -7.49
C ASP A 199 -5.04 -2.37 -8.93
N PHE A 200 -4.11 -2.54 -9.86
CA PHE A 200 -4.30 -2.34 -11.30
C PHE A 200 -4.79 -3.60 -12.04
N GLY A 201 -5.27 -4.62 -11.33
CA GLY A 201 -5.72 -5.89 -11.90
C GLY A 201 -6.86 -5.76 -12.92
N PHE A 202 -7.61 -4.66 -12.89
CA PHE A 202 -8.66 -4.34 -13.87
C PHE A 202 -8.25 -3.26 -14.88
N ALA A 203 -7.06 -2.68 -14.77
CA ALA A 203 -6.63 -1.59 -15.64
C ALA A 203 -6.47 -2.04 -17.11
N ARG A 204 -6.67 -1.11 -18.04
CA ARG A 204 -6.48 -1.32 -19.49
C ARG A 204 -6.01 -0.01 -20.11
#